data_32b43058bdb2e4001e1c220019db9b8b
#
_entry.id   32b43058bdb2e4001e1c220019db9b8b
#
_cell.length_a   1.000
_cell.length_b   1.000
_cell.length_c   1.000
_cell.angle_alpha   90.00
_cell.angle_beta   90.00
_cell.angle_gamma   90.00
#
_symmetry.space_group_name_H-M   'P 1'
#
loop_
_entity.id
_entity.type
_entity.pdbx_description
1 polymer ?
#
loop_
_entity_poly.entity_id
_entity_poly.type
_entity_poly.pdbx_seq_one_letter_code
_entity_poly.pdbx_strand_id
1 'polypeptide(L)'
;MSTDNRAAGLGLANMWVGFVAFAAAAVMGLYQVAERSGFFPFAESEAMYFASVSTHGVLMGFVLTTFLIAGFGYYTATTSLDRPLWNRPLAWFGFGLCVIGVLVAAVPLLTGQASVLYTFYPPLRANPAFYIGAALLVVGSWFWCLEMVMMMVGWKRDNPGQIVPLAMFGTTANAIMWFITSLGVALEVVFQLIPWSLGIIDTVDVGLARTLFSWTLHAIVYFWLFPAYIAMYTLLP
;
A
#
# COMPACT_ATOMS: atom_id res chain seq x y z
N MET A 1 -21.73 14.30 19.45
CA MET A 1 -21.86 13.31 18.34
C MET A 1 -21.62 13.86 16.93
N SER A 2 -20.74 14.83 16.69
CA SER A 2 -20.62 15.46 15.38
C SER A 2 -19.21 15.52 14.76
N THR A 3 -18.15 15.28 15.48
CA THR A 3 -16.76 15.24 14.95
C THR A 3 -16.31 13.82 14.57
N ASP A 4 -16.88 12.82 15.18
CA ASP A 4 -16.51 11.40 15.05
C ASP A 4 -16.88 10.77 13.68
N ASN A 5 -18.01 11.15 13.09
CA ASN A 5 -18.51 10.49 11.88
C ASN A 5 -17.69 10.77 10.61
N ARG A 6 -16.86 11.80 10.59
CA ARG A 6 -16.19 12.24 9.37
C ARG A 6 -14.79 11.63 9.18
N ALA A 7 -14.08 11.36 10.27
CA ALA A 7 -12.83 10.60 10.23
C ALA A 7 -13.12 9.10 10.08
N ALA A 8 -14.18 8.61 10.72
CA ALA A 8 -14.69 7.26 10.54
C ALA A 8 -14.98 6.95 9.06
N GLY A 9 -15.52 7.91 8.31
CA GLY A 9 -15.80 7.75 6.87
C GLY A 9 -14.56 7.47 6.02
N LEU A 10 -13.44 8.18 6.26
CA LEU A 10 -12.19 7.95 5.52
C LEU A 10 -11.54 6.61 5.91
N GLY A 11 -11.50 6.31 7.22
CA GLY A 11 -11.01 5.01 7.70
C GLY A 11 -11.79 3.85 7.09
N LEU A 12 -13.13 3.94 7.10
CA LEU A 12 -14.01 2.94 6.51
C LEU A 12 -13.84 2.84 4.99
N ALA A 13 -13.70 3.96 4.27
CA ALA A 13 -13.45 3.95 2.83
C ALA A 13 -12.15 3.18 2.48
N ASN A 14 -11.08 3.43 3.23
CA ASN A 14 -9.84 2.67 3.08
C ASN A 14 -10.07 1.17 3.34
N MET A 15 -10.73 0.80 4.43
CA MET A 15 -11.01 -0.60 4.75
C MET A 15 -11.83 -1.30 3.66
N TRP A 16 -12.83 -0.62 3.08
CA TRP A 16 -13.62 -1.18 1.97
C TRP A 16 -12.78 -1.47 0.73
N VAL A 17 -11.88 -0.56 0.34
CA VAL A 17 -10.95 -0.82 -0.78
C VAL A 17 -10.07 -2.03 -0.46
N GLY A 18 -9.55 -2.12 0.76
CA GLY A 18 -8.77 -3.27 1.23
C GLY A 18 -9.56 -4.59 1.15
N PHE A 19 -10.80 -4.62 1.61
CA PHE A 19 -11.64 -5.82 1.55
C PHE A 19 -12.01 -6.23 0.12
N VAL A 20 -12.28 -5.27 -0.78
CA VAL A 20 -12.50 -5.56 -2.20
C VAL A 20 -11.24 -6.16 -2.83
N ALA A 21 -10.07 -5.60 -2.53
CA ALA A 21 -8.79 -6.14 -2.99
C ALA A 21 -8.54 -7.56 -2.46
N PHE A 22 -8.85 -7.80 -1.18
CA PHE A 22 -8.76 -9.13 -0.57
C PHE A 22 -9.68 -10.15 -1.28
N ALA A 23 -10.94 -9.80 -1.50
CA ALA A 23 -11.89 -10.69 -2.17
C ALA A 23 -11.43 -11.04 -3.60
N ALA A 24 -10.98 -10.04 -4.36
CA ALA A 24 -10.45 -10.26 -5.71
C ALA A 24 -9.19 -11.13 -5.68
N ALA A 25 -8.26 -10.87 -4.75
CA ALA A 25 -7.04 -11.64 -4.60
C ALA A 25 -7.34 -13.09 -4.17
N ALA A 26 -8.29 -13.31 -3.26
CA ALA A 26 -8.69 -14.65 -2.84
C ALA A 26 -9.23 -15.49 -4.01
N VAL A 27 -10.04 -14.91 -4.88
CA VAL A 27 -10.51 -15.57 -6.10
C VAL A 27 -9.33 -15.92 -7.03
N MET A 28 -8.36 -15.00 -7.21
CA MET A 28 -7.15 -15.28 -7.99
C MET A 28 -6.32 -16.42 -7.38
N GLY A 29 -6.19 -16.45 -6.06
CA GLY A 29 -5.48 -17.52 -5.36
C GLY A 29 -6.15 -18.90 -5.57
N LEU A 30 -7.48 -18.97 -5.45
CA LEU A 30 -8.23 -20.20 -5.74
C LEU A 30 -8.07 -20.66 -7.18
N TYR A 31 -8.13 -19.72 -8.14
CA TYR A 31 -7.84 -20.00 -9.54
C TYR A 31 -6.46 -20.63 -9.74
N GLN A 32 -5.42 -20.05 -9.13
CA GLN A 32 -4.04 -20.58 -9.23
C GLN A 32 -3.90 -21.98 -8.65
N VAL A 33 -4.56 -22.28 -7.54
CA VAL A 33 -4.56 -23.62 -6.94
C VAL A 33 -5.27 -24.61 -7.87
N ALA A 34 -6.44 -24.27 -8.38
CA ALA A 34 -7.21 -25.12 -9.27
C ALA A 34 -6.43 -25.42 -10.57
N GLU A 35 -5.81 -24.41 -11.16
CA GLU A 35 -4.98 -24.54 -12.35
C GLU A 35 -3.77 -25.45 -12.12
N ARG A 36 -3.02 -25.22 -11.06
CA ARG A 36 -1.81 -26.01 -10.75
C ARG A 36 -2.11 -27.45 -10.33
N SER A 37 -3.26 -27.70 -9.74
CA SER A 37 -3.68 -29.05 -9.36
C SER A 37 -4.16 -29.89 -10.55
N GLY A 38 -4.41 -29.27 -11.71
CA GLY A 38 -5.04 -29.88 -12.87
C GLY A 38 -6.51 -30.25 -12.65
N PHE A 39 -7.09 -29.77 -11.55
CA PHE A 39 -8.48 -30.07 -11.20
C PHE A 39 -9.48 -29.34 -12.13
N PHE A 40 -9.14 -28.07 -12.46
CA PHE A 40 -9.84 -27.27 -13.46
C PHE A 40 -8.83 -26.46 -14.26
N PRO A 41 -8.35 -26.97 -15.40
CA PRO A 41 -7.42 -26.23 -16.26
C PRO A 41 -8.19 -25.13 -17.02
N PHE A 42 -8.26 -23.94 -16.46
CA PHE A 42 -8.96 -22.80 -17.06
C PHE A 42 -8.05 -21.91 -17.93
N ALA A 43 -6.72 -22.00 -17.73
CA ALA A 43 -5.82 -21.14 -18.46
C ALA A 43 -5.64 -21.65 -19.90
N GLU A 44 -6.05 -20.83 -20.86
CA GLU A 44 -5.75 -21.07 -22.26
C GLU A 44 -4.27 -20.84 -22.60
N SER A 45 -3.55 -20.14 -21.70
CA SER A 45 -2.12 -19.84 -21.87
C SER A 45 -1.41 -19.62 -20.54
N GLU A 46 -0.11 -19.91 -20.50
CA GLU A 46 0.76 -19.62 -19.36
C GLU A 46 0.77 -18.13 -19.00
N ALA A 47 0.61 -17.25 -19.99
CA ALA A 47 0.56 -15.81 -19.77
C ALA A 47 -0.61 -15.39 -18.87
N MET A 48 -1.79 -16.02 -19.01
CA MET A 48 -2.93 -15.77 -18.13
C MET A 48 -2.65 -16.22 -16.70
N TYR A 49 -2.02 -17.37 -16.53
CA TYR A 49 -1.62 -17.86 -15.21
C TYR A 49 -0.68 -16.86 -14.51
N PHE A 50 0.40 -16.43 -15.17
CA PHE A 50 1.35 -15.47 -14.59
C PHE A 50 0.77 -14.08 -14.38
N ALA A 51 -0.18 -13.65 -15.21
CA ALA A 51 -0.94 -12.44 -14.96
C ALA A 51 -1.76 -12.54 -13.67
N SER A 52 -2.39 -13.69 -13.42
CA SER A 52 -3.14 -13.93 -12.18
C SER A 52 -2.22 -13.95 -10.95
N VAL A 53 -1.01 -14.54 -11.05
CA VAL A 53 -0.01 -14.55 -9.98
C VAL A 53 0.44 -13.13 -9.65
N SER A 54 0.72 -12.31 -10.67
CA SER A 54 1.12 -10.91 -10.49
C SER A 54 -0.02 -10.11 -9.83
N THR A 55 -1.25 -10.27 -10.32
CA THR A 55 -2.44 -9.59 -9.80
C THR A 55 -2.70 -9.97 -8.34
N HIS A 56 -2.69 -11.27 -8.03
CA HIS A 56 -2.85 -11.75 -6.65
C HIS A 56 -1.80 -11.15 -5.72
N GLY A 57 -0.53 -11.20 -6.10
CA GLY A 57 0.56 -10.69 -5.27
C GLY A 57 0.49 -9.18 -5.05
N VAL A 58 0.17 -8.40 -6.08
CA VAL A 58 -0.01 -6.94 -5.97
C VAL A 58 -1.21 -6.59 -5.10
N LEU A 59 -2.35 -7.26 -5.28
CA LEU A 59 -3.54 -7.02 -4.47
C LEU A 59 -3.32 -7.36 -2.99
N MET A 60 -2.69 -8.50 -2.69
CA MET A 60 -2.43 -8.93 -1.31
C MET A 60 -1.30 -8.13 -0.65
N GLY A 61 -0.17 -7.98 -1.35
CA GLY A 61 1.03 -7.38 -0.76
C GLY A 61 0.98 -5.86 -0.67
N PHE A 62 0.36 -5.19 -1.62
CA PHE A 62 0.38 -3.72 -1.68
C PHE A 62 -0.99 -3.09 -1.45
N VAL A 63 -2.04 -3.53 -2.17
CA VAL A 63 -3.33 -2.84 -2.11
C VAL A 63 -4.03 -3.13 -0.79
N LEU A 64 -4.31 -4.40 -0.49
CA LEU A 64 -4.95 -4.81 0.75
C LEU A 64 -4.28 -4.19 1.97
N THR A 65 -2.98 -4.38 2.08
CA THR A 65 -2.22 -3.99 3.27
C THR A 65 -2.16 -2.47 3.43
N THR A 66 -1.85 -1.73 2.37
CA THR A 66 -1.78 -0.27 2.43
C THR A 66 -3.11 0.35 2.87
N PHE A 67 -4.22 -0.11 2.28
CA PHE A 67 -5.52 0.45 2.60
C PHE A 67 -6.04 0.04 3.98
N LEU A 68 -5.84 -1.22 4.41
CA LEU A 68 -6.24 -1.63 5.76
C LEU A 68 -5.40 -0.92 6.83
N ILE A 69 -4.10 -0.76 6.62
CA ILE A 69 -3.22 -0.09 7.56
C ILE A 69 -3.53 1.41 7.64
N ALA A 70 -3.77 2.06 6.49
CA ALA A 70 -4.18 3.46 6.47
C ALA A 70 -5.54 3.65 7.16
N GLY A 71 -6.51 2.78 6.89
CA GLY A 71 -7.82 2.80 7.54
C GLY A 71 -7.73 2.64 9.05
N PHE A 72 -6.97 1.65 9.51
CA PHE A 72 -6.66 1.43 10.92
C PHE A 72 -5.98 2.65 11.55
N GLY A 73 -4.99 3.24 10.86
CA GLY A 73 -4.25 4.39 11.33
C GLY A 73 -5.14 5.65 11.50
N TYR A 74 -6.01 5.94 10.55
CA TYR A 74 -6.97 7.05 10.68
C TYR A 74 -7.92 6.86 11.87
N TYR A 75 -8.45 5.64 12.04
CA TYR A 75 -9.30 5.32 13.18
C TYR A 75 -8.53 5.46 14.50
N THR A 76 -7.38 4.82 14.60
CA THR A 76 -6.56 4.79 15.82
C THR A 76 -6.09 6.20 16.21
N ALA A 77 -5.62 7.00 15.25
CA ALA A 77 -5.14 8.35 15.52
C ALA A 77 -6.25 9.24 16.07
N THR A 78 -7.44 9.23 15.45
CA THR A 78 -8.54 10.08 15.89
C THR A 78 -9.15 9.66 17.21
N THR A 79 -9.27 8.35 17.47
CA THR A 79 -9.83 7.83 18.72
C THR A 79 -8.87 7.94 19.90
N SER A 80 -7.57 7.67 19.71
CA SER A 80 -6.59 7.73 20.79
C SER A 80 -6.23 9.15 21.21
N LEU A 81 -6.33 10.13 20.30
CA LEU A 81 -6.06 11.53 20.59
C LEU A 81 -7.32 12.35 20.90
N ASP A 82 -8.51 11.77 20.73
CA ASP A 82 -9.82 12.43 20.84
C ASP A 82 -9.88 13.75 20.04
N ARG A 83 -9.40 13.72 18.79
CA ARG A 83 -9.35 14.91 17.94
C ARG A 83 -9.56 14.57 16.45
N PRO A 84 -10.06 15.55 15.66
CA PRO A 84 -10.22 15.37 14.22
C PRO A 84 -8.85 15.25 13.53
N LEU A 85 -8.86 14.79 12.28
CA LEU A 85 -7.70 14.77 11.40
C LEU A 85 -7.07 16.17 11.29
N TRP A 86 -5.74 16.21 11.18
CA TRP A 86 -5.00 17.47 11.03
C TRP A 86 -5.38 18.22 9.74
N ASN A 87 -5.44 17.49 8.61
CA ASN A 87 -5.86 18.08 7.34
C ASN A 87 -6.72 17.10 6.53
N ARG A 88 -8.01 17.09 6.81
CA ARG A 88 -8.96 16.19 6.18
C ARG A 88 -8.99 16.26 4.64
N PRO A 89 -8.98 17.42 3.97
CA PRO A 89 -8.90 17.50 2.51
C PRO A 89 -7.66 16.81 1.96
N LEU A 90 -6.51 16.99 2.60
CA LEU A 90 -5.25 16.37 2.20
C LEU A 90 -5.28 14.85 2.39
N ALA A 91 -5.88 14.36 3.47
CA ALA A 91 -6.06 12.93 3.72
C ALA A 91 -6.96 12.27 2.65
N TRP A 92 -8.06 12.92 2.26
CA TRP A 92 -8.91 12.45 1.15
C TRP A 92 -8.21 12.53 -0.20
N PHE A 93 -7.38 13.54 -0.43
CA PHE A 93 -6.56 13.65 -1.64
C PHE A 93 -5.59 12.46 -1.74
N GLY A 94 -4.87 12.14 -0.65
CA GLY A 94 -3.99 10.97 -0.60
C GLY A 94 -4.72 9.66 -0.87
N PHE A 95 -5.89 9.46 -0.24
CA PHE A 95 -6.76 8.30 -0.52
C PHE A 95 -7.16 8.23 -1.99
N GLY A 96 -7.62 9.34 -2.57
CA GLY A 96 -8.01 9.41 -3.98
C GLY A 96 -6.84 9.07 -4.92
N LEU A 97 -5.64 9.55 -4.61
CA LEU A 97 -4.43 9.26 -5.37
C LEU A 97 -4.08 7.77 -5.32
N CYS A 98 -4.19 7.14 -4.14
CA CYS A 98 -4.00 5.69 -4.00
C CYS A 98 -5.03 4.91 -4.82
N VAL A 99 -6.31 5.28 -4.77
CA VAL A 99 -7.39 4.60 -5.53
C VAL A 99 -7.15 4.74 -7.03
N ILE A 100 -6.82 5.94 -7.51
CA ILE A 100 -6.47 6.17 -8.92
C ILE A 100 -5.28 5.30 -9.32
N GLY A 101 -4.25 5.24 -8.48
CA GLY A 101 -3.08 4.38 -8.71
C GLY A 101 -3.44 2.92 -8.88
N VAL A 102 -4.29 2.39 -8.00
CA VAL A 102 -4.78 1.01 -8.11
C VAL A 102 -5.56 0.78 -9.40
N LEU A 103 -6.47 1.69 -9.76
CA LEU A 103 -7.28 1.55 -10.97
C LEU A 103 -6.41 1.62 -12.25
N VAL A 104 -5.42 2.51 -12.28
CA VAL A 104 -4.48 2.62 -13.40
C VAL A 104 -3.63 1.36 -13.54
N ALA A 105 -3.13 0.78 -12.43
CA ALA A 105 -2.36 -0.46 -12.45
C ALA A 105 -3.23 -1.70 -12.75
N ALA A 106 -4.51 -1.69 -12.39
CA ALA A 106 -5.42 -2.81 -12.59
C ALA A 106 -5.61 -3.15 -14.08
N VAL A 107 -5.64 -2.16 -14.96
CA VAL A 107 -5.82 -2.38 -16.40
C VAL A 107 -4.73 -3.29 -16.97
N PRO A 108 -3.43 -2.97 -16.89
CA PRO A 108 -2.40 -3.86 -17.40
C PRO A 108 -2.29 -5.20 -16.65
N LEU A 109 -2.62 -5.25 -15.36
CA LEU A 109 -2.66 -6.50 -14.61
C LEU A 109 -3.74 -7.45 -15.14
N LEU A 110 -4.97 -6.95 -15.31
CA LEU A 110 -6.10 -7.76 -15.74
C LEU A 110 -6.07 -8.12 -17.25
N THR A 111 -5.32 -7.37 -18.05
CA THR A 111 -5.15 -7.62 -19.49
C THR A 111 -3.87 -8.38 -19.84
N GLY A 112 -3.13 -8.89 -18.85
CA GLY A 112 -1.90 -9.66 -19.06
C GLY A 112 -0.69 -8.84 -19.50
N GLN A 113 -0.77 -7.51 -19.43
CA GLN A 113 0.33 -6.60 -19.81
C GLN A 113 1.27 -6.25 -18.65
N ALA A 114 1.08 -6.89 -17.49
CA ALA A 114 1.90 -6.70 -16.30
C ALA A 114 2.17 -8.05 -15.60
N SER A 115 2.63 -9.06 -16.33
CA SER A 115 3.03 -10.37 -15.78
C SER A 115 4.43 -10.31 -15.18
N VAL A 116 4.64 -9.42 -14.21
CA VAL A 116 5.95 -9.08 -13.63
C VAL A 116 6.10 -9.51 -12.17
N LEU A 117 5.18 -10.32 -11.67
CA LEU A 117 5.03 -10.69 -10.26
C LEU A 117 4.78 -9.45 -9.37
N TYR A 118 4.66 -9.63 -8.07
CA TYR A 118 4.50 -8.51 -7.14
C TYR A 118 5.83 -7.75 -6.90
N THR A 119 6.95 -8.38 -7.21
CA THR A 119 8.29 -7.79 -7.07
C THR A 119 8.73 -6.97 -8.28
N PHE A 120 8.04 -7.11 -9.40
CA PHE A 120 8.28 -6.46 -10.70
C PHE A 120 9.76 -6.24 -11.04
N TYR A 121 10.60 -7.21 -10.67
CA TYR A 121 12.04 -7.16 -10.96
C TYR A 121 12.35 -7.21 -12.45
N PRO A 122 13.21 -6.32 -12.94
CA PRO A 122 13.80 -6.49 -14.25
C PRO A 122 14.53 -7.85 -14.37
N PRO A 123 14.54 -8.51 -15.52
CA PRO A 123 14.16 -7.98 -16.85
C PRO A 123 12.67 -8.13 -17.21
N LEU A 124 11.81 -8.56 -16.29
CA LEU A 124 10.37 -8.59 -16.54
C LEU A 124 9.86 -7.15 -16.72
N ARG A 125 9.19 -6.87 -17.83
CA ARG A 125 8.74 -5.53 -18.19
C ARG A 125 7.22 -5.48 -18.27
N ALA A 126 6.62 -4.53 -17.56
CA ALA A 126 5.19 -4.24 -17.62
C ALA A 126 4.88 -3.05 -18.54
N ASN A 127 3.60 -2.92 -18.85
CA ASN A 127 3.07 -1.69 -19.44
C ASN A 127 3.33 -0.49 -18.51
N PRO A 128 3.69 0.69 -19.03
CA PRO A 128 3.98 1.89 -18.22
C PRO A 128 2.89 2.24 -17.21
N ALA A 129 1.62 2.01 -17.54
CA ALA A 129 0.50 2.29 -16.65
C ALA A 129 0.59 1.52 -15.33
N PHE A 130 1.14 0.30 -15.32
CA PHE A 130 1.37 -0.46 -14.10
C PHE A 130 2.32 0.28 -13.15
N TYR A 131 3.47 0.73 -13.65
CA TYR A 131 4.47 1.45 -12.84
C TYR A 131 3.98 2.83 -12.40
N ILE A 132 3.26 3.54 -13.27
CA ILE A 132 2.65 4.84 -12.92
C ILE A 132 1.62 4.63 -11.80
N GLY A 133 0.79 3.59 -11.90
CA GLY A 133 -0.17 3.24 -10.85
C GLY A 133 0.50 2.88 -9.53
N ALA A 134 1.60 2.13 -9.56
CA ALA A 134 2.40 1.81 -8.37
C ALA A 134 3.01 3.08 -7.73
N ALA A 135 3.55 3.99 -8.54
CA ALA A 135 4.06 5.27 -8.05
C ALA A 135 2.97 6.11 -7.38
N LEU A 136 1.78 6.19 -7.98
CA LEU A 136 0.64 6.91 -7.41
C LEU A 136 0.18 6.31 -6.07
N LEU A 137 0.16 4.99 -5.94
CA LEU A 137 -0.17 4.31 -4.69
C LEU A 137 0.85 4.66 -3.59
N VAL A 138 2.14 4.59 -3.90
CA VAL A 138 3.22 4.89 -2.95
C VAL A 138 3.17 6.35 -2.53
N VAL A 139 3.14 7.29 -3.48
CA VAL A 139 3.08 8.74 -3.19
C VAL A 139 1.79 9.10 -2.46
N GLY A 140 0.66 8.51 -2.85
CA GLY A 140 -0.62 8.68 -2.16
C GLY A 140 -0.56 8.25 -0.68
N SER A 141 0.14 7.15 -0.38
CA SER A 141 0.32 6.68 0.99
C SER A 141 1.19 7.63 1.86
N TRP A 142 2.05 8.46 1.26
CA TRP A 142 2.85 9.44 2.00
C TRP A 142 2.01 10.56 2.61
N PHE A 143 0.84 10.86 2.03
CA PHE A 143 -0.10 11.80 2.65
C PHE A 143 -0.68 11.23 3.95
N TRP A 144 -0.90 9.91 4.03
CA TRP A 144 -1.23 9.26 5.29
C TRP A 144 -0.07 9.36 6.30
N CYS A 145 1.17 9.13 5.86
CA CYS A 145 2.33 9.28 6.74
C CYS A 145 2.44 10.70 7.31
N LEU A 146 2.30 11.71 6.46
CA LEU A 146 2.31 13.11 6.87
C LEU A 146 1.20 13.41 7.87
N GLU A 147 -0.03 12.94 7.61
CA GLU A 147 -1.17 13.13 8.50
C GLU A 147 -0.91 12.56 9.90
N MET A 148 -0.37 11.33 10.00
CA MET A 148 -0.04 10.69 11.28
C MET A 148 1.02 11.49 12.06
N VAL A 149 2.07 11.92 11.39
CA VAL A 149 3.12 12.74 12.03
C VAL A 149 2.56 14.07 12.52
N MET A 150 1.78 14.77 11.70
CA MET A 150 1.24 16.09 12.04
C MET A 150 0.19 16.01 13.15
N MET A 151 -0.60 14.94 13.20
CA MET A 151 -1.53 14.68 14.32
C MET A 151 -0.77 14.50 15.64
N MET A 152 0.27 13.68 15.66
CA MET A 152 1.08 13.45 16.85
C MET A 152 1.80 14.73 17.31
N VAL A 153 2.43 15.46 16.39
CA VAL A 153 3.16 16.71 16.69
C VAL A 153 2.19 17.77 17.21
N GLY A 154 1.03 17.95 16.56
CA GLY A 154 0.00 18.88 17.00
C GLY A 154 -0.52 18.54 18.41
N TRP A 155 -0.84 17.27 18.67
CA TRP A 155 -1.28 16.84 19.99
C TRP A 155 -0.20 17.09 21.06
N LYS A 156 1.05 16.75 20.77
CA LYS A 156 2.17 16.94 21.70
C LYS A 156 2.39 18.41 22.04
N ARG A 157 2.20 19.31 21.07
CA ARG A 157 2.30 20.77 21.29
C ARG A 157 1.19 21.28 22.20
N ASP A 158 -0.04 20.75 22.03
CA ASP A 158 -1.19 21.16 22.83
C ASP A 158 -1.20 20.52 24.24
N ASN A 159 -0.43 19.44 24.45
CA ASN A 159 -0.33 18.68 25.70
C ASN A 159 1.12 18.57 26.18
N PRO A 160 1.79 19.67 26.53
CA PRO A 160 3.18 19.66 26.97
C PRO A 160 3.35 18.83 28.24
N GLY A 161 4.37 17.98 28.26
CA GLY A 161 4.68 17.09 29.40
C GLY A 161 3.87 15.78 29.44
N GLN A 162 2.79 15.66 28.68
CA GLN A 162 2.02 14.41 28.64
C GLN A 162 2.69 13.35 27.75
N ILE A 163 2.47 12.09 28.11
CA ILE A 163 2.93 10.93 27.32
C ILE A 163 1.93 10.73 26.17
N VAL A 164 2.46 10.58 24.95
CA VAL A 164 1.65 10.28 23.77
C VAL A 164 0.97 8.92 23.96
N PRO A 165 -0.35 8.79 23.70
CA PRO A 165 -1.02 7.49 23.73
C PRO A 165 -0.29 6.45 22.90
N LEU A 166 -0.11 5.24 23.46
CA LEU A 166 0.68 4.17 22.83
C LEU A 166 0.22 3.85 21.40
N ALA A 167 -1.10 3.81 21.20
CA ALA A 167 -1.68 3.55 19.90
C ALA A 167 -1.28 4.62 18.85
N MET A 168 -1.30 5.89 19.23
CA MET A 168 -0.84 6.98 18.35
C MET A 168 0.65 6.92 18.08
N PHE A 169 1.45 6.68 19.13
CA PHE A 169 2.90 6.55 19.00
C PHE A 169 3.26 5.43 18.00
N GLY A 170 2.68 4.23 18.18
CA GLY A 170 2.91 3.10 17.29
C GLY A 170 2.47 3.39 15.84
N THR A 171 1.31 4.00 15.66
CA THR A 171 0.82 4.37 14.33
C THR A 171 1.75 5.37 13.64
N THR A 172 2.25 6.38 14.36
CA THR A 172 3.22 7.34 13.81
C THR A 172 4.56 6.69 13.51
N ALA A 173 5.05 5.81 14.39
CA ALA A 173 6.29 5.06 14.14
C ALA A 173 6.19 4.21 12.87
N ASN A 174 5.04 3.53 12.68
CA ASN A 174 4.76 2.78 11.47
C ASN A 174 4.73 3.66 10.22
N ALA A 175 4.12 4.85 10.32
CA ALA A 175 4.06 5.81 9.22
C ALA A 175 5.45 6.34 8.82
N ILE A 176 6.29 6.68 9.79
CA ILE A 176 7.67 7.13 9.54
C ILE A 176 8.49 6.01 8.91
N MET A 177 8.40 4.80 9.46
CA MET A 177 9.07 3.63 8.90
C MET A 177 8.65 3.39 7.46
N TRP A 178 7.35 3.39 7.16
CA TRP A 178 6.84 3.20 5.80
C TRP A 178 7.32 4.30 4.85
N PHE A 179 7.28 5.55 5.25
CA PHE A 179 7.79 6.65 4.43
C PHE A 179 9.25 6.42 4.03
N ILE A 180 10.13 6.15 5.01
CA ILE A 180 11.57 5.95 4.76
C ILE A 180 11.79 4.73 3.85
N THR A 181 11.10 3.64 4.11
CA THR A 181 11.32 2.39 3.39
C THR A 181 10.71 2.39 1.99
N SER A 182 9.59 3.03 1.79
CA SER A 182 8.96 3.17 0.47
C SER A 182 9.71 4.09 -0.49
N LEU A 183 10.69 4.87 -0.01
CA LEU A 183 11.61 5.63 -0.88
C LEU A 183 12.38 4.71 -1.83
N GLY A 184 12.74 3.49 -1.40
CA GLY A 184 13.42 2.53 -2.25
C GLY A 184 12.63 2.22 -3.52
N VAL A 185 11.41 1.72 -3.35
CA VAL A 185 10.53 1.41 -4.50
C VAL A 185 10.13 2.65 -5.29
N ALA A 186 9.98 3.80 -4.64
CA ALA A 186 9.69 5.05 -5.35
C ALA A 186 10.83 5.46 -6.27
N LEU A 187 12.07 5.39 -5.80
CA LEU A 187 13.26 5.70 -6.60
C LEU A 187 13.41 4.72 -7.77
N GLU A 188 13.24 3.42 -7.52
CA GLU A 188 13.26 2.40 -8.56
C GLU A 188 12.23 2.69 -9.65
N VAL A 189 10.98 2.87 -9.25
CA VAL A 189 9.86 3.03 -10.19
C VAL A 189 10.01 4.33 -10.99
N VAL A 190 10.30 5.45 -10.34
CA VAL A 190 10.35 6.77 -10.99
C VAL A 190 11.57 6.92 -11.89
N PHE A 191 12.74 6.46 -11.45
CA PHE A 191 13.99 6.72 -12.17
C PHE A 191 14.46 5.58 -13.08
N GLN A 192 13.92 4.39 -12.92
CA GLN A 192 14.28 3.23 -13.73
C GLN A 192 13.09 2.64 -14.49
N LEU A 193 12.05 2.18 -13.80
CA LEU A 193 11.02 1.35 -14.42
C LEU A 193 10.05 2.15 -15.31
N ILE A 194 9.64 3.33 -14.92
CA ILE A 194 8.81 4.21 -15.76
C ILE A 194 9.58 4.65 -17.01
N PRO A 195 10.79 5.24 -16.92
CA PRO A 195 11.55 5.63 -18.10
C PRO A 195 11.85 4.45 -19.03
N TRP A 196 12.21 3.30 -18.47
CA TRP A 196 12.47 2.09 -19.24
C TRP A 196 11.20 1.56 -19.93
N SER A 197 10.07 1.53 -19.24
CA SER A 197 8.80 1.06 -19.81
C SER A 197 8.27 1.98 -20.92
N LEU A 198 8.56 3.27 -20.84
CA LEU A 198 8.24 4.26 -21.88
C LEU A 198 9.24 4.28 -23.05
N GLY A 199 10.36 3.55 -22.95
CA GLY A 199 11.41 3.55 -23.95
C GLY A 199 12.26 4.85 -23.95
N ILE A 200 12.28 5.59 -22.85
CA ILE A 200 13.13 6.78 -22.64
C ILE A 200 14.57 6.35 -22.38
N ILE A 201 14.75 5.21 -21.71
CA ILE A 201 16.04 4.53 -21.51
C ILE A 201 15.95 3.11 -22.08
N ASP A 202 17.02 2.65 -22.72
CA ASP A 202 17.05 1.34 -23.37
C ASP A 202 17.26 0.20 -22.38
N THR A 203 18.00 0.44 -21.32
CA THR A 203 18.40 -0.57 -20.32
C THR A 203 18.16 -0.07 -18.91
N VAL A 204 18.01 -1.02 -17.99
CA VAL A 204 17.88 -0.76 -16.56
C VAL A 204 18.98 -1.52 -15.82
N ASP A 205 19.53 -0.93 -14.78
CA ASP A 205 20.45 -1.62 -13.87
C ASP A 205 19.66 -2.58 -12.97
N VAL A 206 19.69 -3.86 -13.33
CA VAL A 206 18.97 -4.92 -12.60
C VAL A 206 19.45 -5.05 -11.15
N GLY A 207 20.73 -4.86 -10.90
CA GLY A 207 21.32 -4.93 -9.56
C GLY A 207 20.82 -3.79 -8.68
N LEU A 208 20.85 -2.57 -9.19
CA LEU A 208 20.33 -1.40 -8.50
C LEU A 208 18.83 -1.48 -8.28
N ALA A 209 18.06 -1.89 -9.29
CA ALA A 209 16.60 -2.06 -9.17
C ALA A 209 16.24 -3.04 -8.04
N ARG A 210 16.87 -4.21 -8.03
CA ARG A 210 16.66 -5.20 -6.95
C ARG A 210 17.08 -4.69 -5.58
N THR A 211 18.14 -3.92 -5.49
CA THR A 211 18.60 -3.33 -4.22
C THR A 211 17.59 -2.31 -3.69
N LEU A 212 17.11 -1.42 -4.55
CA LEU A 212 16.10 -0.42 -4.20
C LEU A 212 14.77 -1.07 -3.78
N PHE A 213 14.31 -2.07 -4.53
CA PHE A 213 13.12 -2.81 -4.16
C PHE A 213 13.30 -3.59 -2.85
N SER A 214 14.45 -4.26 -2.66
CA SER A 214 14.75 -5.03 -1.46
C SER A 214 14.78 -4.16 -0.20
N TRP A 215 15.19 -2.90 -0.32
CA TRP A 215 15.08 -1.91 0.75
C TRP A 215 13.63 -1.78 1.24
N THR A 216 12.69 -1.66 0.32
CA THR A 216 11.26 -1.59 0.66
C THR A 216 10.70 -2.95 1.08
N LEU A 217 11.05 -4.02 0.35
CA LEU A 217 10.51 -5.36 0.57
C LEU A 217 10.84 -5.91 1.97
N HIS A 218 12.06 -5.68 2.43
CA HIS A 218 12.44 -6.14 3.77
C HIS A 218 11.63 -5.45 4.86
N ALA A 219 11.41 -4.16 4.73
CA ALA A 219 10.71 -3.38 5.76
C ALA A 219 9.19 -3.41 5.66
N ILE A 220 8.61 -3.74 4.49
CA ILE A 220 7.16 -3.80 4.31
C ILE A 220 6.50 -4.82 5.23
N VAL A 221 7.20 -5.91 5.57
CA VAL A 221 6.70 -6.93 6.52
C VAL A 221 6.47 -6.34 7.90
N TYR A 222 7.33 -5.45 8.34
CA TYR A 222 7.17 -4.74 9.61
C TYR A 222 6.02 -3.74 9.53
N PHE A 223 5.89 -3.03 8.42
CA PHE A 223 4.73 -2.16 8.14
C PHE A 223 3.42 -2.93 8.28
N TRP A 224 3.34 -4.16 7.77
CA TRP A 224 2.16 -5.01 7.88
C TRP A 224 1.87 -5.47 9.31
N LEU A 225 2.91 -5.75 10.11
CA LEU A 225 2.78 -6.31 11.45
C LEU A 225 2.49 -5.23 12.52
N PHE A 226 2.89 -3.98 12.32
CA PHE A 226 2.74 -2.92 13.31
C PHE A 226 1.31 -2.74 13.82
N PRO A 227 0.25 -2.74 12.99
CA PRO A 227 -1.12 -2.65 13.50
C PRO A 227 -1.48 -3.76 14.47
N ALA A 228 -1.02 -4.98 14.25
CA ALA A 228 -1.22 -6.10 15.16
C ALA A 228 -0.52 -5.86 16.50
N TYR A 229 0.72 -5.40 16.49
CA TYR A 229 1.44 -5.05 17.73
C TYR A 229 0.74 -3.90 18.47
N ILE A 230 0.32 -2.85 17.77
CA ILE A 230 -0.42 -1.74 18.37
C ILE A 230 -1.70 -2.27 19.04
N ALA A 231 -2.47 -3.10 18.36
CA ALA A 231 -3.69 -3.69 18.91
C ALA A 231 -3.39 -4.55 20.15
N MET A 232 -2.39 -5.44 20.06
CA MET A 232 -2.02 -6.31 21.19
C MET A 232 -1.62 -5.49 22.43
N TYR A 233 -0.70 -4.55 22.29
CA TYR A 233 -0.23 -3.73 23.41
C TYR A 233 -1.25 -2.73 23.94
N THR A 234 -2.30 -2.43 23.17
CA THR A 234 -3.39 -1.55 23.61
C THR A 234 -4.51 -2.32 24.30
N LEU A 235 -4.75 -3.57 23.90
CA LEU A 235 -5.85 -4.41 24.41
C LEU A 235 -5.43 -5.31 25.58
N LEU A 236 -4.17 -5.66 25.67
CA LEU A 236 -3.67 -6.48 26.78
C LEU A 236 -3.31 -5.58 27.96
N PRO A 237 -3.73 -5.97 29.20
CA PRO A 237 -3.42 -5.22 30.40
C PRO A 237 -1.94 -5.25 30.76
#